data_dc60494ced84f2caa9970542c4f642ac
#
_entry.id   dc60494ced84f2caa9970542c4f642ac
#
_cell.length_a   1.000
_cell.length_b   1.000
_cell.length_c   1.000
_cell.angle_alpha   90.00
_cell.angle_beta   90.00
_cell.angle_gamma   90.00
#
_symmetry.space_group_name_H-M   'P 1'
#
loop_
_entity.id
_entity.type
_entity.pdbx_description
1 polymer ?
#
loop_
_entity_poly.entity_id
_entity_poly.type
_entity_poly.pdbx_seq_one_letter_code
_entity_poly.pdbx_strand_id
1 'polypeptide(L)'
;MEEGWLKARANHGRIGQYLLTNDSVGCGTSRRFSSHPHPRAPERSCSLPRGSEDCDGFLMRPPTKCPYHKPLGFESAAVTPDQISCSNLEQYTGWYASWTANKARLNGQGFGCAWLSKYQDTNQWLQIDVKEIKVISGIITQGRCDADEWMTKYSVQYRTDENLNWVYYKDQTGNNRIFYGNSDRSSCVQNLLRPPIVSRYIRLIPLGWHVRIAIRMELLECMNKCV
;
A
#
# COMPACT_ATOMS: atom_id res chain seq x y z
N MET A 1 -37.92 34.45 28.92
CA MET A 1 -39.25 34.11 28.33
C MET A 1 -38.89 33.69 26.91
N GLU A 2 -39.06 32.53 26.43
CA GLU A 2 -39.61 31.25 26.71
C GLU A 2 -39.00 30.24 25.74
N GLU A 3 -38.87 29.03 26.18
CA GLU A 3 -38.33 27.87 25.50
C GLU A 3 -39.22 27.42 24.33
N GLY A 4 -38.64 26.81 23.34
CA GLY A 4 -39.32 26.09 22.25
C GLY A 4 -38.61 24.80 21.85
N TRP A 5 -38.84 23.70 22.59
CA TRP A 5 -38.42 22.34 22.23
C TRP A 5 -39.34 21.78 21.15
N LEU A 6 -38.76 21.28 20.06
CA LEU A 6 -39.48 20.37 19.17
C LEU A 6 -38.73 19.05 19.02
N LYS A 7 -39.32 18.01 19.64
CA LYS A 7 -39.02 16.59 19.42
C LYS A 7 -39.48 16.20 18.00
N ALA A 8 -38.64 15.56 17.22
CA ALA A 8 -39.05 14.75 16.08
C ALA A 8 -38.74 13.28 16.31
N ARG A 9 -39.77 12.46 16.15
CA ARG A 9 -39.86 11.01 16.42
C ARG A 9 -39.10 10.23 15.32
N ALA A 10 -38.47 9.13 15.76
CA ALA A 10 -37.94 8.07 14.91
C ALA A 10 -39.04 7.39 14.10
N ASN A 11 -38.77 7.12 12.84
CA ASN A 11 -39.54 6.16 12.05
C ASN A 11 -38.62 5.04 11.58
N HIS A 12 -39.00 3.82 11.93
CA HIS A 12 -38.35 2.57 11.55
C HIS A 12 -38.56 2.28 10.07
N GLY A 13 -37.48 2.14 9.33
CA GLY A 13 -37.45 1.56 7.98
C GLY A 13 -36.33 0.53 7.90
N ARG A 14 -36.70 -0.75 7.79
CA ARG A 14 -35.77 -1.86 7.51
C ARG A 14 -35.16 -1.66 6.14
N ILE A 15 -33.83 -1.60 6.09
CA ILE A 15 -33.06 -1.72 4.84
C ILE A 15 -32.13 -2.92 4.99
N GLY A 16 -32.21 -3.80 3.99
CA GLY A 16 -31.56 -5.09 3.97
C GLY A 16 -30.03 -5.03 4.11
N GLN A 17 -29.53 -5.96 4.90
CA GLN A 17 -28.11 -6.22 5.05
C GLN A 17 -27.58 -6.88 3.78
N TYR A 18 -26.75 -6.15 3.03
CA TYR A 18 -25.80 -6.78 2.13
C TYR A 18 -24.53 -7.08 2.91
N LEU A 19 -24.31 -8.35 3.17
CA LEU A 19 -23.04 -8.86 3.71
C LEU A 19 -21.93 -8.67 2.67
N LEU A 20 -21.18 -7.59 2.80
CA LEU A 20 -19.86 -7.49 2.21
C LEU A 20 -18.91 -8.22 3.17
N THR A 21 -18.47 -9.40 2.80
CA THR A 21 -17.35 -10.08 3.47
C THR A 21 -16.08 -9.29 3.20
N ASN A 22 -15.75 -8.40 4.11
CA ASN A 22 -14.42 -7.84 4.22
C ASN A 22 -13.54 -8.89 4.89
N ASP A 23 -12.70 -9.58 4.14
CA ASP A 23 -11.55 -10.27 4.70
C ASP A 23 -10.57 -9.22 5.25
N SER A 24 -10.83 -8.79 6.49
CA SER A 24 -9.93 -7.94 7.24
C SER A 24 -8.77 -8.81 7.76
N VAL A 25 -7.67 -8.82 7.01
CA VAL A 25 -6.39 -9.29 7.55
C VAL A 25 -5.99 -8.27 8.63
N GLY A 26 -6.16 -8.65 9.88
CA GLY A 26 -5.78 -7.83 11.02
C GLY A 26 -4.28 -7.53 10.99
N CYS A 27 -3.89 -6.28 11.19
CA CYS A 27 -2.53 -5.88 11.54
C CYS A 27 -2.19 -6.48 12.91
N GLY A 28 -1.65 -7.71 12.91
CA GLY A 28 -1.31 -8.43 14.15
C GLY A 28 -0.18 -7.75 14.88
N THR A 29 -0.43 -7.41 16.15
CA THR A 29 0.63 -7.09 17.10
C THR A 29 1.54 -8.30 17.23
N SER A 30 2.85 -8.12 17.01
CA SER A 30 3.89 -9.12 17.19
C SER A 30 3.84 -9.70 18.61
N ARG A 31 3.25 -10.88 18.79
CA ARG A 31 3.43 -11.69 20.00
C ARG A 31 4.67 -12.53 19.80
N ARG A 32 5.61 -12.44 20.74
CA ARG A 32 6.75 -13.34 20.85
C ARG A 32 6.24 -14.78 20.92
N PHE A 33 6.53 -15.58 19.92
CA PHE A 33 6.31 -17.01 19.96
C PHE A 33 7.46 -17.69 20.73
N SER A 34 7.09 -18.35 21.80
CA SER A 34 7.91 -19.30 22.54
C SER A 34 8.24 -20.48 21.61
N SER A 35 9.52 -20.81 21.55
CA SER A 35 10.08 -21.88 20.74
C SER A 35 9.71 -23.26 21.30
N HIS A 36 8.84 -23.99 20.59
CA HIS A 36 8.73 -25.44 20.72
C HIS A 36 9.07 -26.05 19.35
N PRO A 37 9.91 -27.08 19.27
CA PRO A 37 10.31 -27.68 18.01
C PRO A 37 9.18 -28.57 17.47
N HIS A 38 8.59 -28.19 16.33
CA HIS A 38 7.75 -29.07 15.55
C HIS A 38 8.58 -29.96 14.62
N PRO A 39 8.17 -31.22 14.39
CA PRO A 39 8.90 -32.16 13.53
C PRO A 39 8.90 -31.68 12.08
N ARG A 40 10.07 -31.73 11.45
CA ARG A 40 10.29 -31.39 10.03
C ARG A 40 9.43 -32.29 9.14
N ALA A 41 8.58 -31.67 8.32
CA ALA A 41 7.97 -32.34 7.18
C ALA A 41 9.06 -32.62 6.11
N PRO A 42 8.94 -33.72 5.34
CA PRO A 42 9.96 -34.08 4.36
C PRO A 42 10.02 -33.05 3.22
N GLU A 43 11.23 -32.56 2.95
CA GLU A 43 11.56 -31.74 1.80
C GLU A 43 11.22 -32.50 0.51
N ARG A 44 10.20 -32.08 -0.20
CA ARG A 44 9.96 -32.52 -1.57
C ARG A 44 10.82 -31.62 -2.48
N SER A 45 11.94 -32.18 -2.95
CA SER A 45 12.74 -31.59 -4.01
C SER A 45 11.86 -31.47 -5.27
N CYS A 46 11.62 -30.25 -5.73
CA CYS A 46 11.06 -30.00 -7.05
C CYS A 46 12.14 -30.31 -8.09
N SER A 47 12.09 -31.49 -8.71
CA SER A 47 12.87 -31.79 -9.89
C SER A 47 12.28 -31.03 -11.08
N LEU A 48 13.04 -30.06 -11.61
CA LEU A 48 12.74 -29.38 -12.86
C LEU A 48 12.71 -30.39 -14.01
N PRO A 49 11.70 -30.38 -14.90
CA PRO A 49 11.77 -31.11 -16.14
C PRO A 49 12.89 -30.51 -16.99
N ARG A 50 13.88 -31.33 -17.37
CA ARG A 50 14.85 -30.99 -18.42
C ARG A 50 14.10 -30.95 -19.75
N GLY A 51 14.00 -29.75 -20.31
CA GLY A 51 13.35 -29.56 -21.60
C GLY A 51 13.67 -28.18 -22.17
N SER A 52 14.68 -28.17 -23.05
CA SER A 52 14.91 -27.29 -24.20
C SER A 52 15.01 -25.78 -23.99
N GLU A 53 16.20 -25.32 -24.33
CA GLU A 53 16.60 -24.03 -24.86
C GLU A 53 15.52 -23.41 -25.76
N ASP A 54 14.92 -22.31 -25.29
CA ASP A 54 14.35 -21.22 -26.10
C ASP A 54 13.85 -20.14 -25.11
N CYS A 55 14.82 -19.41 -24.53
CA CYS A 55 14.56 -18.17 -23.78
C CYS A 55 14.82 -16.95 -24.65
N ASP A 56 14.31 -16.95 -25.87
CA ASP A 56 14.33 -15.79 -26.75
C ASP A 56 13.02 -14.99 -26.60
N GLY A 57 13.17 -13.78 -26.06
CA GLY A 57 12.26 -12.69 -26.36
C GLY A 57 10.83 -12.76 -25.77
N PHE A 58 10.60 -13.34 -24.60
CA PHE A 58 9.31 -13.26 -23.96
C PHE A 58 9.09 -11.88 -23.36
N LEU A 59 8.34 -11.02 -24.04
CA LEU A 59 7.60 -9.94 -23.43
C LEU A 59 6.73 -10.56 -22.33
N MET A 60 7.19 -10.52 -21.07
CA MET A 60 6.43 -11.03 -19.92
C MET A 60 5.10 -10.28 -19.85
N ARG A 61 4.03 -10.89 -20.33
CA ARG A 61 2.69 -10.42 -20.00
C ARG A 61 2.56 -10.55 -18.48
N PRO A 62 2.18 -9.46 -17.77
CA PRO A 62 1.99 -9.56 -16.33
C PRO A 62 0.97 -10.66 -16.04
N PRO A 63 1.19 -11.47 -14.99
CA PRO A 63 0.25 -12.50 -14.63
C PRO A 63 -1.12 -11.85 -14.36
N THR A 64 -2.18 -12.43 -14.89
CA THR A 64 -3.56 -11.92 -14.70
C THR A 64 -4.02 -12.02 -13.24
N LYS A 65 -3.43 -12.95 -12.48
CA LYS A 65 -3.68 -13.18 -11.06
C LYS A 65 -2.36 -13.42 -10.34
N CYS A 66 -2.27 -12.93 -9.12
CA CYS A 66 -1.16 -13.23 -8.23
C CYS A 66 -1.57 -14.27 -7.20
N PRO A 67 -0.93 -15.47 -7.15
CA PRO A 67 -1.29 -16.51 -6.18
C PRO A 67 -0.82 -16.18 -4.75
N TYR A 68 0.33 -15.50 -4.60
CA TYR A 68 0.90 -15.14 -3.30
C TYR A 68 1.38 -13.69 -3.28
N HIS A 69 1.12 -13.00 -2.16
CA HIS A 69 1.49 -11.61 -1.94
C HIS A 69 2.55 -11.56 -0.83
N LYS A 70 3.77 -11.15 -1.18
CA LYS A 70 4.88 -11.00 -0.24
C LYS A 70 5.14 -9.53 0.04
N PRO A 71 5.24 -9.08 1.31
CA PRO A 71 5.69 -7.74 1.63
C PRO A 71 7.09 -7.46 1.07
N LEU A 72 7.28 -6.28 0.48
CA LEU A 72 8.59 -5.83 -0.03
C LEU A 72 9.55 -5.44 1.09
N GLY A 73 9.02 -5.07 2.25
CA GLY A 73 9.81 -4.81 3.44
C GLY A 73 9.93 -3.34 3.83
N PHE A 74 8.87 -2.58 3.71
CA PHE A 74 8.80 -1.25 4.34
C PHE A 74 8.84 -1.38 5.86
N GLU A 75 8.06 -2.31 6.43
CA GLU A 75 8.03 -2.56 7.87
C GLU A 75 9.37 -3.10 8.38
N SER A 76 9.96 -4.07 7.69
CA SER A 76 11.23 -4.70 8.07
C SER A 76 12.46 -3.85 7.78
N ALA A 77 12.30 -2.68 7.13
CA ALA A 77 13.37 -1.83 6.62
C ALA A 77 14.27 -2.47 5.53
N ALA A 78 13.83 -3.57 4.91
CA ALA A 78 14.48 -4.12 3.72
C ALA A 78 14.42 -3.14 2.53
N VAL A 79 13.32 -2.37 2.42
CA VAL A 79 13.26 -1.19 1.56
C VAL A 79 14.03 -0.07 2.26
N THR A 80 15.18 0.32 1.69
CA THR A 80 16.10 1.29 2.29
C THR A 80 15.64 2.74 2.08
N PRO A 81 16.11 3.72 2.90
CA PRO A 81 15.67 5.10 2.79
C PRO A 81 15.90 5.75 1.42
N ASP A 82 16.98 5.38 0.72
CA ASP A 82 17.33 5.89 -0.62
C ASP A 82 16.37 5.42 -1.72
N GLN A 83 15.56 4.38 -1.44
CA GLN A 83 14.52 3.88 -2.34
C GLN A 83 13.22 4.69 -2.25
N ILE A 84 13.04 5.53 -1.23
CA ILE A 84 11.80 6.23 -0.95
C ILE A 84 12.02 7.73 -1.05
N SER A 85 11.32 8.37 -1.96
CA SER A 85 11.37 9.81 -2.19
C SER A 85 9.96 10.42 -2.24
N CYS A 86 9.86 11.73 -2.21
CA CYS A 86 8.57 12.43 -2.30
C CYS A 86 8.72 13.77 -3.00
N SER A 87 7.59 14.37 -3.36
CA SER A 87 7.52 15.76 -3.81
C SER A 87 8.12 16.69 -2.75
N ASN A 88 8.83 17.73 -3.19
CA ASN A 88 9.41 18.78 -2.34
C ASN A 88 10.39 18.28 -1.26
N LEU A 89 11.17 17.23 -1.58
CA LEU A 89 12.11 16.59 -0.64
C LEU A 89 13.07 17.60 0.02
N GLU A 90 13.61 18.54 -0.73
CA GLU A 90 14.54 19.60 -0.26
C GLU A 90 13.89 20.62 0.70
N GLN A 91 12.58 20.63 0.79
CA GLN A 91 11.83 21.52 1.68
C GLN A 91 11.50 20.91 3.05
N TYR A 92 11.97 19.67 3.30
CA TYR A 92 11.76 18.98 4.57
C TYR A 92 12.75 19.46 5.63
N THR A 93 12.47 20.65 6.18
CA THR A 93 13.26 21.31 7.23
C THR A 93 12.43 21.54 8.48
N GLY A 94 13.07 21.85 9.61
CA GLY A 94 12.41 22.09 10.88
C GLY A 94 11.58 20.90 11.34
N TRP A 95 10.34 21.13 11.75
CA TRP A 95 9.45 20.06 12.23
C TRP A 95 9.20 18.97 11.18
N TYR A 96 9.11 19.34 9.88
CA TYR A 96 8.89 18.40 8.81
C TYR A 96 10.07 17.43 8.59
N ALA A 97 11.28 17.75 9.05
CA ALA A 97 12.44 16.85 8.94
C ALA A 97 12.22 15.49 9.62
N SER A 98 11.30 15.41 10.59
CA SER A 98 10.91 14.15 11.25
C SER A 98 9.91 13.31 10.45
N TRP A 99 9.30 13.86 9.39
CA TRP A 99 8.18 13.27 8.66
C TRP A 99 8.48 12.97 7.18
N THR A 100 9.74 12.70 6.91
CA THR A 100 10.27 12.47 5.55
C THR A 100 9.71 11.20 4.91
N ALA A 101 9.92 11.04 3.60
CA ALA A 101 9.42 9.93 2.82
C ALA A 101 9.76 8.55 3.40
N ASN A 102 10.98 8.38 3.93
CA ASN A 102 11.42 7.11 4.51
C ASN A 102 10.67 6.69 5.78
N LYS A 103 9.85 7.57 6.35
CA LYS A 103 8.97 7.30 7.50
C LYS A 103 7.64 6.65 7.10
N ALA A 104 7.37 6.52 5.81
CA ALA A 104 6.18 5.86 5.29
C ALA A 104 6.22 4.32 5.48
N ARG A 105 6.58 3.85 6.67
CA ARG A 105 6.75 2.42 6.97
C ARG A 105 5.56 1.87 7.71
N LEU A 106 4.98 0.77 7.19
CA LEU A 106 3.86 0.09 7.84
C LEU A 106 4.21 -0.21 9.32
N ASN A 107 3.24 -0.08 10.21
CA ASN A 107 3.38 -0.29 11.66
C ASN A 107 4.43 0.59 12.38
N GLY A 108 5.01 1.60 11.71
CA GLY A 108 5.88 2.58 12.35
C GLY A 108 5.17 3.25 13.53
N GLN A 109 5.91 3.50 14.62
CA GLN A 109 5.39 4.06 15.87
C GLN A 109 6.26 5.23 16.35
N GLY A 110 5.74 5.99 17.31
CA GLY A 110 6.44 7.11 17.93
C GLY A 110 6.44 8.39 17.08
N PHE A 111 7.20 9.37 17.51
CA PHE A 111 7.32 10.63 16.79
C PHE A 111 8.03 10.44 15.44
N GLY A 112 7.49 11.02 14.38
CA GLY A 112 8.03 10.83 13.03
C GLY A 112 7.72 9.44 12.44
N CYS A 113 6.58 8.86 12.76
CA CYS A 113 6.20 7.51 12.37
C CYS A 113 5.63 7.36 10.96
N ALA A 114 5.35 8.47 10.26
CA ALA A 114 4.70 8.47 8.95
C ALA A 114 5.37 9.46 7.99
N TRP A 115 5.18 9.30 6.72
CA TRP A 115 5.37 10.41 5.78
C TRP A 115 4.20 11.38 5.89
N LEU A 116 4.53 12.68 6.07
CA LEU A 116 3.59 13.78 5.93
C LEU A 116 3.97 14.60 4.72
N SER A 117 3.04 14.85 3.81
CA SER A 117 3.28 15.77 2.70
C SER A 117 3.50 17.19 3.22
N LYS A 118 4.44 17.90 2.60
CA LYS A 118 4.69 19.32 2.90
C LYS A 118 3.48 20.18 2.56
N TYR A 119 2.82 19.90 1.43
CA TYR A 119 1.63 20.61 0.96
C TYR A 119 0.43 19.66 0.91
N GLN A 120 -0.77 20.26 0.98
CA GLN A 120 -2.04 19.54 1.01
C GLN A 120 -2.78 19.77 -0.30
N ASP A 121 -2.25 19.21 -1.40
CA ASP A 121 -2.82 19.29 -2.73
C ASP A 121 -2.56 17.99 -3.53
N THR A 122 -3.18 17.85 -4.69
CA THR A 122 -3.10 16.65 -5.54
C THR A 122 -1.85 16.57 -6.40
N ASN A 123 -0.92 17.54 -6.31
CA ASN A 123 0.37 17.52 -6.99
C ASN A 123 1.43 16.78 -6.17
N GLN A 124 1.08 16.39 -4.94
CA GLN A 124 1.99 15.66 -4.08
C GLN A 124 2.11 14.21 -4.51
N TRP A 125 3.26 13.60 -4.19
CA TRP A 125 3.50 12.19 -4.45
C TRP A 125 4.52 11.59 -3.47
N LEU A 126 4.35 10.30 -3.21
CA LEU A 126 5.32 9.43 -2.57
C LEU A 126 5.80 8.42 -3.61
N GLN A 127 7.11 8.34 -3.85
CA GLN A 127 7.71 7.49 -4.88
C GLN A 127 8.61 6.43 -4.26
N ILE A 128 8.56 5.25 -4.84
CA ILE A 128 9.36 4.10 -4.47
C ILE A 128 10.15 3.62 -5.70
N ASP A 129 11.47 3.44 -5.56
CA ASP A 129 12.32 2.71 -6.50
C ASP A 129 12.60 1.32 -5.89
N VAL A 130 12.03 0.28 -6.45
CA VAL A 130 12.27 -1.09 -5.99
C VAL A 130 13.58 -1.68 -6.52
N LYS A 131 14.44 -0.84 -7.15
CA LYS A 131 15.79 -1.09 -7.70
C LYS A 131 15.82 -2.02 -8.92
N GLU A 132 14.93 -2.96 -9.01
CA GLU A 132 14.77 -3.89 -10.12
C GLU A 132 13.32 -3.99 -10.56
N ILE A 133 13.07 -4.53 -11.73
CA ILE A 133 11.70 -4.74 -12.22
C ILE A 133 11.06 -5.87 -11.40
N LYS A 134 9.95 -5.55 -10.73
CA LYS A 134 9.16 -6.50 -9.94
C LYS A 134 7.70 -6.51 -10.39
N VAL A 135 7.01 -7.59 -10.04
CA VAL A 135 5.55 -7.71 -10.23
C VAL A 135 4.89 -7.26 -8.92
N ILE A 136 4.33 -6.08 -8.92
CA ILE A 136 3.65 -5.51 -7.74
C ILE A 136 2.17 -5.86 -7.80
N SER A 137 1.69 -6.48 -6.75
CA SER A 137 0.35 -7.08 -6.67
C SER A 137 -0.59 -6.38 -5.70
N GLY A 138 -0.07 -5.45 -4.88
CA GLY A 138 -0.92 -4.73 -3.94
C GLY A 138 -0.18 -3.67 -3.13
N ILE A 139 -0.97 -2.91 -2.38
CA ILE A 139 -0.53 -1.82 -1.51
C ILE A 139 -1.31 -1.94 -0.21
N ILE A 140 -0.61 -1.87 0.93
CA ILE A 140 -1.23 -1.74 2.25
C ILE A 140 -0.95 -0.34 2.76
N THR A 141 -1.94 0.31 3.34
CA THR A 141 -1.81 1.67 3.89
C THR A 141 -2.35 1.77 5.30
N GLN A 142 -1.77 2.66 6.09
CA GLN A 142 -2.23 3.12 7.39
C GLN A 142 -2.12 4.65 7.44
N GLY A 143 -2.87 5.27 8.36
CA GLY A 143 -2.71 6.69 8.67
C GLY A 143 -1.48 6.98 9.53
N ARG A 144 -1.35 8.20 10.01
CA ARG A 144 -0.34 8.63 10.98
C ARG A 144 -0.55 7.92 12.32
N CYS A 145 0.51 7.59 13.05
CA CYS A 145 0.39 6.80 14.27
C CYS A 145 -0.06 7.60 15.51
N ASP A 146 0.27 8.89 15.55
CA ASP A 146 0.14 9.75 16.74
C ASP A 146 -0.88 10.89 16.59
N ALA A 147 -1.55 11.01 15.44
CA ALA A 147 -2.60 11.99 15.18
C ALA A 147 -3.64 11.47 14.17
N ASP A 148 -4.82 12.05 14.20
CA ASP A 148 -5.93 11.71 13.30
C ASP A 148 -5.74 12.35 11.92
N GLU A 149 -4.75 11.85 11.19
CA GLU A 149 -4.36 12.29 9.86
C GLU A 149 -4.11 11.07 8.97
N TRP A 150 -4.77 11.01 7.80
CA TRP A 150 -4.63 9.88 6.87
C TRP A 150 -5.05 10.25 5.46
N MET A 151 -4.57 9.48 4.51
CA MET A 151 -4.96 9.55 3.11
C MET A 151 -6.24 8.72 2.87
N THR A 152 -7.33 9.36 2.41
CA THR A 152 -8.63 8.72 2.18
C THR A 152 -8.78 8.17 0.77
N LYS A 153 -8.10 8.75 -0.22
CA LYS A 153 -8.13 8.35 -1.63
C LYS A 153 -6.79 8.62 -2.28
N TYR A 154 -6.40 7.74 -3.20
CA TYR A 154 -5.19 7.92 -4.00
C TYR A 154 -5.30 7.24 -5.36
N SER A 155 -4.44 7.60 -6.29
CA SER A 155 -4.15 6.85 -7.50
C SER A 155 -2.71 6.39 -7.52
N VAL A 156 -2.40 5.48 -8.43
CA VAL A 156 -1.07 4.90 -8.58
C VAL A 156 -0.54 5.22 -9.96
N GLN A 157 0.70 5.69 -10.03
CA GLN A 157 1.49 5.78 -11.24
C GLN A 157 2.65 4.80 -11.16
N TYR A 158 3.10 4.30 -12.31
CA TYR A 158 4.24 3.40 -12.37
C TYR A 158 5.00 3.53 -13.68
N ARG A 159 6.24 3.07 -13.70
CA ARG A 159 7.10 2.96 -14.89
C ARG A 159 8.20 1.94 -14.62
N THR A 160 8.76 1.37 -15.69
CA THR A 160 9.84 0.37 -15.60
C THR A 160 11.22 1.00 -15.66
N ASP A 161 11.35 2.20 -16.23
CA ASP A 161 12.61 2.92 -16.39
C ASP A 161 12.43 4.40 -16.04
N GLU A 162 13.52 5.04 -15.59
CA GLU A 162 13.48 6.45 -15.17
C GLU A 162 13.28 7.44 -16.33
N ASN A 163 13.62 7.05 -17.54
CA ASN A 163 13.44 7.88 -18.74
C ASN A 163 12.05 7.74 -19.37
N LEU A 164 11.24 6.80 -18.89
CA LEU A 164 9.89 6.60 -19.39
C LEU A 164 8.90 7.53 -18.68
N ASN A 165 7.84 7.89 -19.40
CA ASN A 165 6.73 8.64 -18.86
C ASN A 165 6.00 7.81 -17.78
N TRP A 166 5.46 8.51 -16.77
CA TRP A 166 4.59 7.90 -15.77
C TRP A 166 3.28 7.46 -16.39
N VAL A 167 2.85 6.23 -16.10
CA VAL A 167 1.58 5.66 -16.54
C VAL A 167 0.68 5.48 -15.31
N TYR A 168 -0.55 5.99 -15.38
CA TYR A 168 -1.53 5.71 -14.35
C TYR A 168 -2.03 4.27 -14.42
N TYR A 169 -2.18 3.67 -13.25
CA TYR A 169 -2.92 2.42 -13.15
C TYR A 169 -4.39 2.67 -13.51
N LYS A 170 -4.89 1.91 -14.49
CA LYS A 170 -6.24 2.07 -15.04
C LYS A 170 -7.20 1.07 -14.43
N ASP A 171 -8.46 1.45 -14.35
CA ASP A 171 -9.56 0.53 -14.11
C ASP A 171 -9.98 -0.19 -15.41
N GLN A 172 -11.00 -1.05 -15.30
CA GLN A 172 -11.51 -1.81 -16.44
C GLN A 172 -12.17 -0.95 -17.52
N THR A 173 -12.54 0.27 -17.20
CA THR A 173 -13.14 1.24 -18.15
C THR A 173 -12.11 2.13 -18.81
N GLY A 174 -10.82 1.97 -18.46
CA GLY A 174 -9.73 2.78 -18.99
C GLY A 174 -9.49 4.10 -18.27
N ASN A 175 -10.24 4.38 -17.20
CA ASN A 175 -10.05 5.57 -16.36
C ASN A 175 -8.91 5.36 -15.36
N ASN A 176 -8.33 6.47 -14.85
CA ASN A 176 -7.37 6.39 -13.77
C ASN A 176 -8.03 5.78 -12.53
N ARG A 177 -7.51 4.65 -12.07
CA ARG A 177 -8.07 3.95 -10.90
C ARG A 177 -7.92 4.79 -9.64
N ILE A 178 -9.02 5.00 -8.95
CA ILE A 178 -9.05 5.58 -7.61
C ILE A 178 -9.13 4.45 -6.61
N PHE A 179 -8.16 4.42 -5.69
CA PHE A 179 -8.14 3.51 -4.55
C PHE A 179 -8.66 4.24 -3.32
N TYR A 180 -9.50 3.56 -2.55
CA TYR A 180 -9.90 4.05 -1.24
C TYR A 180 -8.83 3.69 -0.21
N GLY A 181 -8.41 4.69 0.55
CA GLY A 181 -7.44 4.57 1.61
C GLY A 181 -8.09 4.42 2.98
N ASN A 182 -7.49 5.04 3.99
CA ASN A 182 -7.86 4.86 5.37
C ASN A 182 -9.05 5.73 5.79
N SER A 183 -9.76 5.28 6.83
CA SER A 183 -10.82 6.02 7.54
C SER A 183 -10.47 6.30 9.01
N ASP A 184 -9.33 5.78 9.45
CA ASP A 184 -8.73 6.03 10.75
C ASP A 184 -7.19 5.96 10.65
N ARG A 185 -6.50 6.24 11.77
CA ARG A 185 -5.04 6.27 11.84
C ARG A 185 -4.38 4.89 11.98
N SER A 186 -5.10 3.87 12.44
CA SER A 186 -4.52 2.61 12.94
C SER A 186 -4.78 1.42 12.04
N SER A 187 -5.96 1.36 11.41
CA SER A 187 -6.36 0.22 10.58
C SER A 187 -5.53 0.10 9.32
N CYS A 188 -5.20 -1.13 8.94
CA CYS A 188 -4.61 -1.44 7.65
C CYS A 188 -5.69 -1.50 6.58
N VAL A 189 -5.47 -0.81 5.47
CA VAL A 189 -6.28 -0.95 4.26
C VAL A 189 -5.44 -1.56 3.17
N GLN A 190 -5.86 -2.73 2.69
CA GLN A 190 -5.18 -3.45 1.60
C GLN A 190 -5.93 -3.25 0.29
N ASN A 191 -5.22 -2.78 -0.73
CA ASN A 191 -5.70 -2.66 -2.09
C ASN A 191 -4.88 -3.56 -3.02
N LEU A 192 -5.51 -4.59 -3.58
CA LEU A 192 -4.86 -5.46 -4.56
C LEU A 192 -4.94 -4.86 -5.97
N LEU A 193 -3.84 -4.96 -6.70
CA LEU A 193 -3.75 -4.59 -8.11
C LEU A 193 -4.20 -5.78 -8.96
N ARG A 194 -5.28 -5.62 -9.69
CA ARG A 194 -5.85 -6.64 -10.58
C ARG A 194 -6.13 -6.04 -11.96
N PRO A 195 -5.23 -6.30 -12.93
CA PRO A 195 -4.03 -7.14 -12.87
C PRO A 195 -2.88 -6.52 -12.07
N PRO A 196 -1.90 -7.32 -11.58
CA PRO A 196 -0.65 -6.82 -11.02
C PRO A 196 0.12 -6.00 -12.05
N ILE A 197 1.00 -5.11 -11.61
CA ILE A 197 1.83 -4.29 -12.49
C ILE A 197 3.29 -4.77 -12.50
N VAL A 198 3.92 -4.72 -13.66
CA VAL A 198 5.36 -4.91 -13.81
C VAL A 198 6.00 -3.54 -13.76
N SER A 199 6.85 -3.28 -12.76
CA SER A 199 7.33 -1.93 -12.49
C SER A 199 8.62 -1.93 -11.69
N ARG A 200 9.46 -0.91 -11.91
CA ARG A 200 10.56 -0.55 -11.01
C ARG A 200 10.21 0.68 -10.16
N TYR A 201 9.53 1.66 -10.74
CA TYR A 201 9.17 2.90 -10.05
C TYR A 201 7.66 2.97 -9.85
N ILE A 202 7.23 3.26 -8.63
CA ILE A 202 5.82 3.38 -8.26
C ILE A 202 5.63 4.71 -7.56
N ARG A 203 4.54 5.43 -7.88
CA ARG A 203 4.09 6.63 -7.17
C ARG A 203 2.69 6.45 -6.63
N LEU A 204 2.49 6.88 -5.39
CA LEU A 204 1.18 7.12 -4.82
C LEU A 204 0.87 8.61 -4.94
N ILE A 205 -0.27 8.93 -5.54
CA ILE A 205 -0.75 10.30 -5.76
C ILE A 205 -1.96 10.51 -4.86
N PRO A 206 -1.88 11.31 -3.80
CA PRO A 206 -3.01 11.63 -2.93
C PRO A 206 -4.13 12.33 -3.71
N LEU A 207 -5.37 11.88 -3.55
CA LEU A 207 -6.57 12.48 -4.14
C LEU A 207 -7.57 12.95 -3.08
N GLY A 208 -7.39 12.51 -1.84
CA GLY A 208 -8.20 12.91 -0.70
C GLY A 208 -7.53 12.50 0.60
N TRP A 209 -7.78 13.26 1.65
CA TRP A 209 -7.17 13.07 2.97
C TRP A 209 -8.06 13.61 4.08
N HIS A 210 -7.79 13.19 5.30
CA HIS A 210 -8.35 13.76 6.52
C HIS A 210 -7.26 14.58 7.20
N VAL A 211 -7.52 15.86 7.45
CA VAL A 211 -6.64 16.89 8.02
C VAL A 211 -5.36 17.09 7.20
N ARG A 212 -4.50 16.07 7.06
CA ARG A 212 -3.25 16.13 6.29
C ARG A 212 -3.04 14.86 5.46
N ILE A 213 -2.27 14.99 4.38
CA ILE A 213 -1.76 13.86 3.63
C ILE A 213 -0.71 13.17 4.50
N ALA A 214 -1.10 12.04 5.09
CA ALA A 214 -0.26 11.22 5.96
C ALA A 214 -0.40 9.75 5.56
N ILE A 215 0.73 9.01 5.53
CA ILE A 215 0.70 7.60 5.17
C ILE A 215 1.85 6.82 5.81
N ARG A 216 1.52 5.61 6.26
CA ARG A 216 2.41 4.47 6.42
C ARG A 216 1.97 3.40 5.45
N MET A 217 2.90 2.67 4.84
CA MET A 217 2.56 1.75 3.77
C MET A 217 3.49 0.53 3.70
N GLU A 218 3.02 -0.47 2.95
CA GLU A 218 3.79 -1.60 2.45
C GLU A 218 3.40 -1.86 1.00
N LEU A 219 4.34 -2.29 0.17
CA LEU A 219 4.06 -2.83 -1.15
C LEU A 219 4.08 -4.35 -1.12
N LEU A 220 3.23 -4.96 -1.93
CA LEU A 220 3.13 -6.41 -2.06
C LEU A 220 3.69 -6.85 -3.41
N GLU A 221 4.71 -7.68 -3.38
CA GLU A 221 5.26 -8.36 -4.54
C GLU A 221 4.46 -9.64 -4.84
N CYS A 222 4.27 -9.92 -6.11
CA CYS A 222 3.65 -11.17 -6.55
C CYS A 222 4.69 -12.27 -6.62
N MET A 223 4.46 -13.36 -5.90
CA MET A 223 5.33 -14.53 -5.92
C MET A 223 4.65 -15.70 -6.63
N ASN A 224 5.39 -16.38 -7.48
CA ASN A 224 4.99 -17.68 -8.02
C ASN A 224 5.28 -18.79 -7.00
N LYS A 225 4.50 -19.87 -7.02
CA LYS A 225 4.51 -20.94 -6.00
C LYS A 225 5.83 -21.71 -5.89
N CYS A 226 6.78 -21.48 -6.77
CA CYS A 226 8.06 -22.18 -6.84
C CYS A 226 9.18 -21.25 -6.34
N VAL A 227 9.22 -20.99 -5.03
CA VAL A 227 10.38 -20.49 -4.30
C VAL A 227 10.52 -21.30 -3.03
#